data_d5c520fb5dbd7bba2195702fa38eded2
#
_entry.id   d5c520fb5dbd7bba2195702fa38eded2
#
_cell.length_a   1.000
_cell.length_b   1.000
_cell.length_c   1.000
_cell.angle_alpha   90.00
_cell.angle_beta   90.00
_cell.angle_gamma   90.00
#
_symmetry.space_group_name_H-M   'P 1'
#
loop_
_entity.id
_entity.type
_entity.pdbx_description
1 polymer ?
#
loop_
_entity_poly.entity_id
_entity_poly.type
_entity_poly.pdbx_seq_one_letter_code
_entity_poly.pdbx_strand_id
1 'polypeptide(L)'
;MVIDVVVVVLLAVALIVGWRGGLVGRLGAWVGFAIGVLGSARWATAGIDAVSIEGKHQRLAAAVLGVLACGVLGHAIGWRLIRTLRNLIPRPFRWIDSLAGALTGLGFVALVVWLMVPPLSASQGWPNQQLRDSRVFNYVEQASPWTPNSRGLLDRLFEDWNRIPNFEFENGLPRVGIPPTELSVAAEVLEQAAKSVLRVSALSCGRTNDGTAVVISPGLALTNAHVVAGATKVEVALPGENPAAALVTAFDPERDLALIRTESTLPVLALEAPLPGQLAAVIGHPDGGPLRTAPIRMVERVTANGRDLYDSVNTSRKVWFAAAQLSTGDSGAPVVDQDGSVLGVVFAIGKQGSSEEGKAA
;
A
#
# COMPACT_ATOMS: atom_id res chain seq x y z
N MET A 1 5.46 22.01 -8.76
CA MET A 1 6.63 22.88 -9.01
C MET A 1 7.85 22.55 -8.14
N VAL A 2 7.73 22.34 -6.83
CA VAL A 2 8.91 22.00 -5.98
C VAL A 2 9.57 20.70 -6.41
N ILE A 3 8.78 19.66 -6.65
CA ILE A 3 9.26 18.34 -7.09
C ILE A 3 9.97 18.42 -8.45
N ASP A 4 9.43 19.19 -9.39
CA ASP A 4 10.07 19.37 -10.71
C ASP A 4 11.45 20.01 -10.56
N VAL A 5 11.58 21.01 -9.70
CA VAL A 5 12.86 21.67 -9.41
C VAL A 5 13.85 20.69 -8.78
N VAL A 6 13.39 19.89 -7.82
CA VAL A 6 14.23 18.87 -7.16
C VAL A 6 14.72 17.84 -8.19
N VAL A 7 13.84 17.33 -9.06
CA VAL A 7 14.22 16.36 -10.10
C VAL A 7 15.22 16.96 -11.08
N VAL A 8 14.99 18.20 -11.55
CA VAL A 8 15.92 18.90 -12.46
C VAL A 8 17.29 19.09 -11.80
N VAL A 9 17.32 19.51 -10.54
CA VAL A 9 18.58 19.65 -9.78
C VAL A 9 19.29 18.30 -9.64
N LEU A 10 18.58 17.23 -9.32
CA LEU A 10 19.14 15.87 -9.24
C LEU A 10 19.72 15.41 -10.58
N LEU A 11 19.01 15.67 -11.69
CA LEU A 11 19.50 15.34 -13.03
C LEU A 11 20.76 16.15 -13.38
N ALA A 12 20.79 17.44 -13.07
CA ALA A 12 21.97 18.29 -13.30
C ALA A 12 23.18 17.82 -12.47
N VAL A 13 22.96 17.51 -11.19
CA VAL A 13 24.01 16.95 -10.32
C VAL A 13 24.48 15.60 -10.85
N ALA A 14 23.57 14.73 -11.25
CA ALA A 14 23.91 13.41 -11.79
C ALA A 14 24.73 13.51 -13.09
N LEU A 15 24.40 14.47 -13.96
CA LEU A 15 25.14 14.77 -15.19
C LEU A 15 26.58 15.20 -14.86
N ILE A 16 26.74 16.22 -13.99
CA ILE A 16 28.03 16.79 -13.64
C ILE A 16 28.91 15.77 -12.94
N VAL A 17 28.37 15.09 -11.93
CA VAL A 17 29.10 14.07 -11.17
C VAL A 17 29.45 12.87 -12.06
N GLY A 18 28.53 12.48 -12.96
CA GLY A 18 28.75 11.42 -13.94
C GLY A 18 29.85 11.73 -14.92
N TRP A 19 29.85 12.95 -15.47
CA TRP A 19 30.88 13.41 -16.38
C TRP A 19 32.27 13.43 -15.70
N ARG A 20 32.35 13.94 -14.49
CA ARG A 20 33.61 14.02 -13.72
C ARG A 20 34.11 12.66 -13.25
N GLY A 21 33.21 11.77 -12.84
CA GLY A 21 33.53 10.45 -12.32
C GLY A 21 33.83 9.39 -13.40
N GLY A 22 33.21 9.54 -14.59
CA GLY A 22 33.22 8.53 -15.63
C GLY A 22 32.39 7.30 -15.28
N LEU A 23 32.20 6.41 -16.25
CA LEU A 23 31.50 5.15 -16.06
C LEU A 23 32.24 4.21 -15.11
N VAL A 24 33.55 4.10 -15.29
CA VAL A 24 34.43 3.21 -14.48
C VAL A 24 34.33 3.62 -13.01
N GLY A 25 34.45 4.93 -12.68
CA GLY A 25 34.31 5.41 -11.32
C GLY A 25 32.93 5.14 -10.70
N ARG A 26 31.86 5.24 -11.50
CA ARG A 26 30.49 4.95 -11.03
C ARG A 26 30.26 3.48 -10.74
N LEU A 27 30.73 2.59 -11.63
CA LEU A 27 30.61 1.15 -11.37
C LEU A 27 31.24 0.76 -10.04
N GLY A 28 32.44 1.31 -9.75
CA GLY A 28 33.06 1.07 -8.45
C GLY A 28 32.27 1.60 -7.27
N ALA A 29 31.71 2.79 -7.41
CA ALA A 29 30.87 3.38 -6.39
C ALA A 29 29.59 2.57 -6.14
N TRP A 30 28.92 2.07 -7.19
CA TRP A 30 27.72 1.25 -7.06
C TRP A 30 28.00 -0.13 -6.46
N VAL A 31 29.09 -0.78 -6.91
CA VAL A 31 29.53 -2.06 -6.32
C VAL A 31 29.88 -1.87 -4.83
N GLY A 32 30.59 -0.81 -4.49
CA GLY A 32 30.92 -0.49 -3.11
C GLY A 32 29.66 -0.22 -2.27
N PHE A 33 28.69 0.53 -2.81
CA PHE A 33 27.41 0.76 -2.15
C PHE A 33 26.65 -0.54 -1.90
N ALA A 34 26.55 -1.39 -2.92
CA ALA A 34 25.85 -2.68 -2.80
C ALA A 34 26.53 -3.59 -1.75
N ILE A 35 27.86 -3.65 -1.74
CA ILE A 35 28.61 -4.40 -0.72
C ILE A 35 28.36 -3.82 0.68
N GLY A 36 28.37 -2.48 0.82
CA GLY A 36 28.10 -1.80 2.09
C GLY A 36 26.70 -2.08 2.62
N VAL A 37 25.67 -2.00 1.77
CA VAL A 37 24.27 -2.29 2.13
C VAL A 37 24.10 -3.76 2.46
N LEU A 38 24.48 -4.66 1.57
CA LEU A 38 24.29 -6.10 1.76
C LEU A 38 25.11 -6.65 2.95
N GLY A 39 26.32 -6.15 3.12
CA GLY A 39 27.17 -6.51 4.25
C GLY A 39 26.63 -6.05 5.59
N SER A 40 26.10 -4.81 5.65
CA SER A 40 25.56 -4.26 6.90
C SER A 40 24.15 -4.75 7.22
N ALA A 41 23.31 -5.04 6.24
CA ALA A 41 21.94 -5.52 6.46
C ALA A 41 21.93 -6.83 7.28
N ARG A 42 22.92 -7.69 7.09
CA ARG A 42 23.09 -8.96 7.83
C ARG A 42 23.42 -8.74 9.32
N TRP A 43 24.02 -7.60 9.67
CA TRP A 43 24.48 -7.30 11.04
C TRP A 43 23.66 -6.18 11.70
N ALA A 44 22.69 -5.62 10.98
CA ALA A 44 21.91 -4.47 11.45
C ALA A 44 21.14 -4.78 12.74
N THR A 45 20.53 -5.97 12.84
CA THR A 45 19.78 -6.39 14.03
C THR A 45 20.70 -6.58 15.24
N ALA A 46 21.83 -7.28 15.07
CA ALA A 46 22.80 -7.48 16.14
C ALA A 46 23.45 -6.17 16.63
N GLY A 47 23.67 -5.21 15.70
CA GLY A 47 24.22 -3.89 16.05
C GLY A 47 23.22 -3.04 16.85
N ILE A 48 21.93 -3.15 16.59
CA ILE A 48 20.89 -2.43 17.32
C ILE A 48 20.69 -2.99 18.71
N ASP A 49 20.75 -4.32 18.84
CA ASP A 49 20.65 -4.97 20.15
C ASP A 49 21.79 -4.59 21.09
N ALA A 50 22.98 -4.29 20.52
CA ALA A 50 24.15 -3.81 21.28
C ALA A 50 24.00 -2.36 21.80
N VAL A 51 23.12 -1.53 21.22
CA VAL A 51 23.01 -0.09 21.55
C VAL A 51 21.80 0.21 22.44
N SER A 52 21.11 -0.79 22.98
CA SER A 52 20.01 -0.63 23.96
C SER A 52 18.99 0.48 23.61
N ILE A 53 18.61 0.60 22.34
CA ILE A 53 17.63 1.59 21.89
C ILE A 53 16.23 1.11 22.29
N GLU A 54 15.56 1.86 23.15
CA GLU A 54 14.18 1.61 23.56
C GLU A 54 13.21 2.26 22.55
N GLY A 55 12.29 1.46 22.02
CA GLY A 55 11.27 1.92 21.08
C GLY A 55 11.40 1.35 19.66
N LYS A 56 10.34 0.68 19.19
CA LYS A 56 10.31 -0.04 17.89
C LYS A 56 10.66 0.88 16.70
N HIS A 57 10.14 2.11 16.69
CA HIS A 57 10.40 3.06 15.61
C HIS A 57 11.83 3.60 15.62
N GLN A 58 12.40 3.82 16.80
CA GLN A 58 13.78 4.28 16.95
C GLN A 58 14.78 3.19 16.54
N ARG A 59 14.50 1.94 16.89
CA ARG A 59 15.30 0.77 16.48
C ARG A 59 15.32 0.61 14.96
N LEU A 60 14.15 0.73 14.32
CA LEU A 60 14.03 0.64 12.86
C LEU A 60 14.74 1.82 12.17
N ALA A 61 14.53 3.05 12.64
CA ALA A 61 15.22 4.22 12.11
C ALA A 61 16.74 4.07 12.24
N ALA A 62 17.24 3.60 13.38
CA ALA A 62 18.66 3.34 13.59
C ALA A 62 19.20 2.25 12.64
N ALA A 63 18.41 1.16 12.39
CA ALA A 63 18.78 0.13 11.43
C ALA A 63 18.93 0.69 10.02
N VAL A 64 17.91 1.39 9.55
CA VAL A 64 17.89 1.98 8.22
C VAL A 64 19.02 2.99 8.04
N LEU A 65 19.21 3.89 9.01
CA LEU A 65 20.30 4.88 8.98
C LEU A 65 21.67 4.20 9.01
N GLY A 66 21.85 3.15 9.81
CA GLY A 66 23.11 2.38 9.88
C GLY A 66 23.43 1.70 8.56
N VAL A 67 22.44 1.03 7.94
CA VAL A 67 22.62 0.38 6.63
C VAL A 67 22.91 1.40 5.54
N LEU A 68 22.21 2.54 5.54
CA LEU A 68 22.48 3.62 4.58
C LEU A 68 23.85 4.24 4.77
N ALA A 69 24.29 4.45 6.01
CA ALA A 69 25.64 4.95 6.32
C ALA A 69 26.73 4.00 5.81
N CYS A 70 26.57 2.69 6.02
CA CYS A 70 27.47 1.68 5.47
C CYS A 70 27.46 1.65 3.94
N GLY A 71 26.29 1.83 3.33
CA GLY A 71 26.16 1.97 1.88
C GLY A 71 26.93 3.20 1.35
N VAL A 72 26.77 4.35 1.99
CA VAL A 72 27.50 5.59 1.63
C VAL A 72 29.01 5.44 1.82
N LEU A 73 29.44 4.82 2.90
CA LEU A 73 30.87 4.52 3.13
C LEU A 73 31.41 3.57 2.06
N GLY A 74 30.69 2.49 1.76
CA GLY A 74 31.02 1.56 0.69
C GLY A 74 31.11 2.24 -0.67
N HIS A 75 30.16 3.14 -0.99
CA HIS A 75 30.16 3.97 -2.19
C HIS A 75 31.43 4.83 -2.28
N ALA A 76 31.78 5.53 -1.20
CA ALA A 76 32.98 6.38 -1.17
C ALA A 76 34.28 5.57 -1.35
N ILE A 77 34.38 4.42 -0.68
CA ILE A 77 35.53 3.50 -0.79
C ILE A 77 35.60 2.94 -2.22
N GLY A 78 34.52 2.42 -2.76
CA GLY A 78 34.45 1.85 -4.11
C GLY A 78 34.81 2.88 -5.19
N TRP A 79 34.31 4.12 -5.07
CA TRP A 79 34.66 5.22 -5.95
C TRP A 79 36.17 5.55 -5.88
N ARG A 80 36.74 5.59 -4.67
CA ARG A 80 38.14 5.92 -4.45
C ARG A 80 39.09 4.84 -4.99
N LEU A 81 38.75 3.55 -4.77
CA LEU A 81 39.52 2.42 -5.26
C LEU A 81 39.55 2.35 -6.79
N ILE A 82 38.40 2.50 -7.42
CA ILE A 82 38.29 2.36 -8.90
C ILE A 82 38.73 3.62 -9.63
N ARG A 83 38.76 4.77 -8.99
CA ARG A 83 39.31 6.00 -9.59
C ARG A 83 40.76 5.82 -10.08
N THR A 84 41.55 5.01 -9.40
CA THR A 84 42.89 4.68 -9.83
C THR A 84 42.93 3.91 -11.15
N LEU A 85 41.95 3.03 -11.40
CA LEU A 85 41.80 2.29 -12.67
C LEU A 85 41.44 3.21 -13.84
N ARG A 86 40.72 4.30 -13.60
CA ARG A 86 40.43 5.30 -14.63
C ARG A 86 41.70 5.93 -15.22
N ASN A 87 42.77 6.00 -14.45
CA ASN A 87 44.06 6.53 -14.94
C ASN A 87 44.71 5.61 -15.99
N LEU A 88 44.32 4.34 -16.06
CA LEU A 88 44.77 3.38 -17.08
C LEU A 88 44.08 3.60 -18.43
N ILE A 89 42.96 4.36 -18.47
CA ILE A 89 42.28 4.69 -19.71
C ILE A 89 43.15 5.68 -20.50
N PRO A 90 43.53 5.35 -21.75
CA PRO A 90 44.29 6.27 -22.58
C PRO A 90 43.54 7.60 -22.78
N ARG A 91 44.29 8.72 -22.79
CA ARG A 91 43.70 10.09 -22.88
C ARG A 91 42.64 10.26 -23.96
N PRO A 92 42.79 9.73 -25.21
CA PRO A 92 41.81 9.90 -26.27
C PRO A 92 40.46 9.23 -25.99
N PHE A 93 40.37 8.26 -25.04
CA PHE A 93 39.12 7.55 -24.70
C PHE A 93 38.44 8.05 -23.41
N ARG A 94 39.07 8.98 -22.68
CA ARG A 94 38.51 9.50 -21.42
C ARG A 94 37.21 10.26 -21.58
N TRP A 95 37.00 10.90 -22.72
CA TRP A 95 35.75 11.60 -23.00
C TRP A 95 34.58 10.62 -23.18
N ILE A 96 34.83 9.43 -23.77
CA ILE A 96 33.83 8.36 -23.90
C ILE A 96 33.43 7.84 -22.52
N ASP A 97 34.40 7.58 -21.64
CA ASP A 97 34.16 7.19 -20.26
C ASP A 97 33.34 8.27 -19.50
N SER A 98 33.66 9.55 -19.70
CA SER A 98 32.94 10.65 -19.09
C SER A 98 31.50 10.76 -19.60
N LEU A 99 31.30 10.64 -20.94
CA LEU A 99 29.96 10.65 -21.56
C LEU A 99 29.10 9.47 -21.06
N ALA A 100 29.68 8.27 -21.07
CA ALA A 100 29.01 7.07 -20.55
C ALA A 100 28.67 7.24 -19.05
N GLY A 101 29.57 7.83 -18.25
CA GLY A 101 29.30 8.17 -16.86
C GLY A 101 28.16 9.18 -16.67
N ALA A 102 28.06 10.18 -17.54
CA ALA A 102 26.96 11.16 -17.51
C ALA A 102 25.63 10.49 -17.87
N LEU A 103 25.59 9.70 -18.96
CA LEU A 103 24.39 9.01 -19.39
C LEU A 103 23.88 7.99 -18.35
N THR A 104 24.78 7.20 -17.76
CA THR A 104 24.40 6.28 -16.69
C THR A 104 23.92 6.99 -15.45
N GLY A 105 24.43 8.20 -15.17
CA GLY A 105 23.94 9.05 -14.09
C GLY A 105 22.52 9.53 -14.30
N LEU A 106 22.23 10.04 -15.49
CA LEU A 106 20.88 10.44 -15.87
C LEU A 106 19.93 9.26 -15.83
N GLY A 107 20.33 8.12 -16.40
CA GLY A 107 19.53 6.90 -16.41
C GLY A 107 19.22 6.39 -15.00
N PHE A 108 20.18 6.48 -14.06
CA PHE A 108 19.97 6.12 -12.67
C PHE A 108 18.95 7.03 -11.97
N VAL A 109 19.05 8.36 -12.14
CA VAL A 109 18.06 9.29 -11.57
C VAL A 109 16.69 9.05 -12.19
N ALA A 110 16.61 8.88 -13.51
CA ALA A 110 15.35 8.57 -14.18
C ALA A 110 14.73 7.26 -13.67
N LEU A 111 15.55 6.22 -13.47
CA LEU A 111 15.11 4.95 -12.88
C LEU A 111 14.59 5.11 -11.44
N VAL A 112 15.30 5.88 -10.61
CA VAL A 112 14.89 6.14 -9.23
C VAL A 112 13.57 6.91 -9.20
N VAL A 113 13.44 7.97 -10.02
CA VAL A 113 12.19 8.71 -10.16
C VAL A 113 11.06 7.77 -10.59
N TRP A 114 11.28 6.95 -11.61
CA TRP A 114 10.30 5.99 -12.11
C TRP A 114 9.87 4.95 -11.06
N LEU A 115 10.82 4.43 -10.26
CA LEU A 115 10.54 3.49 -9.18
C LEU A 115 9.81 4.17 -7.99
N MET A 116 10.03 5.47 -7.78
CA MET A 116 9.41 6.22 -6.67
C MET A 116 8.00 6.71 -6.99
N VAL A 117 7.64 6.82 -8.27
CA VAL A 117 6.28 7.24 -8.68
C VAL A 117 5.18 6.42 -7.99
N PRO A 118 5.18 5.08 -8.05
CA PRO A 118 4.12 4.28 -7.44
C PRO A 118 3.98 4.39 -5.91
N PRO A 119 5.06 4.31 -5.12
CA PRO A 119 4.92 4.42 -3.67
C PRO A 119 4.57 5.83 -3.21
N LEU A 120 5.07 6.86 -3.90
CA LEU A 120 4.76 8.25 -3.55
C LEU A 120 3.35 8.66 -3.96
N SER A 121 2.83 8.17 -5.10
CA SER A 121 1.44 8.41 -5.51
C SER A 121 0.42 7.74 -4.58
N ALA A 122 0.83 6.66 -3.93
CA ALA A 122 0.02 5.94 -2.96
C ALA A 122 0.17 6.47 -1.53
N SER A 123 1.10 7.41 -1.28
CA SER A 123 1.26 8.04 0.03
C SER A 123 0.10 8.99 0.31
N GLN A 124 -0.29 9.06 1.58
CA GLN A 124 -1.31 10.00 2.03
C GLN A 124 -0.62 11.33 2.42
N GLY A 125 -1.29 12.45 2.18
CA GLY A 125 -0.84 13.76 2.63
C GLY A 125 0.08 14.52 1.70
N TRP A 126 1.01 15.29 2.26
CA TRP A 126 1.85 16.28 1.58
C TRP A 126 2.58 15.78 0.31
N PRO A 127 3.25 14.60 0.26
CA PRO A 127 3.94 14.18 -0.95
C PRO A 127 3.02 14.01 -2.16
N ASN A 128 1.82 13.44 -1.96
CA ASN A 128 0.88 13.17 -3.04
C ASN A 128 0.32 14.44 -3.68
N GLN A 129 -0.02 15.46 -2.87
CA GLN A 129 -0.52 16.73 -3.39
C GLN A 129 0.50 17.43 -4.31
N GLN A 130 1.77 17.46 -3.90
CA GLN A 130 2.85 18.05 -4.69
C GLN A 130 3.17 17.27 -5.97
N LEU A 131 2.96 15.95 -5.96
CA LEU A 131 3.17 15.08 -7.11
C LEU A 131 2.14 15.31 -8.21
N ARG A 132 0.86 15.51 -7.85
CA ARG A 132 -0.21 15.80 -8.81
C ARG A 132 0.02 17.08 -9.60
N ASP A 133 0.69 18.06 -9.00
CA ASP A 133 1.04 19.34 -9.64
C ASP A 133 2.38 19.27 -10.42
N SER A 134 3.08 18.13 -10.38
CA SER A 134 4.38 17.95 -11.03
C SER A 134 4.23 17.56 -12.50
N ARG A 135 4.87 18.32 -13.40
CA ARG A 135 4.90 18.02 -14.84
C ARG A 135 5.74 16.78 -15.14
N VAL A 136 6.83 16.59 -14.42
CA VAL A 136 7.71 15.42 -14.56
C VAL A 136 6.96 14.16 -14.16
N PHE A 137 6.22 14.21 -13.06
CA PHE A 137 5.42 13.09 -12.60
C PHE A 137 4.33 12.69 -13.60
N ASN A 138 3.54 13.65 -14.07
CA ASN A 138 2.49 13.42 -15.06
C ASN A 138 3.06 12.89 -16.39
N TYR A 139 4.23 13.35 -16.81
CA TYR A 139 4.91 12.84 -18.01
C TYR A 139 5.36 11.38 -17.82
N VAL A 140 5.97 11.04 -16.69
CA VAL A 140 6.41 9.67 -16.39
C VAL A 140 5.21 8.73 -16.31
N GLU A 141 4.10 9.16 -15.72
CA GLU A 141 2.86 8.38 -15.63
C GLU A 141 2.26 8.11 -17.03
N GLN A 142 2.23 9.10 -17.91
CA GLN A 142 1.71 8.97 -19.27
C GLN A 142 2.65 8.17 -20.18
N ALA A 143 3.96 8.34 -20.05
CA ALA A 143 4.96 7.70 -20.90
C ALA A 143 5.23 6.23 -20.56
N SER A 144 4.85 5.79 -19.36
CA SER A 144 5.13 4.42 -18.91
C SER A 144 3.85 3.69 -18.52
N PRO A 145 3.19 2.98 -19.45
CA PRO A 145 2.06 2.10 -19.14
C PRO A 145 2.47 0.91 -18.25
N TRP A 146 3.77 0.68 -18.09
CA TRP A 146 4.37 -0.35 -17.24
C TRP A 146 4.94 0.30 -15.96
N THR A 147 4.10 0.60 -15.00
CA THR A 147 4.61 0.92 -13.67
C THR A 147 5.12 -0.37 -13.00
N PRO A 148 6.37 -0.39 -12.52
CA PRO A 148 6.89 -1.57 -11.83
C PRO A 148 6.05 -1.82 -10.58
N ASN A 149 5.82 -3.07 -10.24
CA ASN A 149 5.19 -3.43 -8.97
C ASN A 149 6.20 -3.20 -7.80
N SER A 150 6.76 -1.98 -7.76
CA SER A 150 7.68 -1.55 -6.71
C SER A 150 6.99 -1.49 -5.35
N ARG A 151 5.65 -1.32 -5.34
CA ARG A 151 4.84 -1.41 -4.13
C ARG A 151 4.86 -2.84 -3.59
N GLY A 152 4.67 -3.86 -4.43
CA GLY A 152 4.77 -5.26 -4.00
C GLY A 152 6.18 -5.64 -3.52
N LEU A 153 7.23 -5.01 -4.08
CA LEU A 153 8.59 -5.18 -3.59
C LEU A 153 8.79 -4.47 -2.24
N LEU A 154 8.33 -3.23 -2.13
CA LEU A 154 8.40 -2.46 -0.88
C LEU A 154 7.48 -3.06 0.20
N ASP A 155 6.28 -3.52 -0.17
CA ASP A 155 5.38 -4.21 0.76
C ASP A 155 6.03 -5.50 1.30
N ARG A 156 6.77 -6.26 0.48
CA ARG A 156 7.54 -7.43 0.94
C ARG A 156 8.74 -7.07 1.83
N LEU A 157 9.39 -5.93 1.55
CA LEU A 157 10.53 -5.44 2.35
C LEU A 157 10.08 -4.74 3.63
N PHE A 158 8.90 -4.13 3.62
CA PHE A 158 8.33 -3.36 4.72
C PHE A 158 6.94 -3.88 5.11
N GLU A 159 6.73 -5.19 5.02
CA GLU A 159 5.43 -5.87 5.24
C GLU A 159 4.76 -5.52 6.58
N ASP A 160 5.57 -5.14 7.56
CA ASP A 160 5.10 -4.74 8.89
C ASP A 160 4.72 -3.26 9.02
N TRP A 161 4.99 -2.41 8.01
CA TRP A 161 4.85 -0.95 8.19
C TRP A 161 3.54 -0.36 7.71
N ASN A 162 2.77 -1.01 6.84
CA ASN A 162 1.72 -0.29 6.07
C ASN A 162 0.30 -0.88 6.12
N ARG A 163 -0.04 -1.76 7.06
CA ARG A 163 -1.31 -2.51 7.00
C ARG A 163 -2.33 -2.22 8.08
N ILE A 164 -2.04 -1.35 9.03
CA ILE A 164 -3.03 -0.92 10.00
C ILE A 164 -3.13 0.60 9.88
N PRO A 165 -4.32 1.17 9.58
CA PRO A 165 -4.53 2.58 9.85
C PRO A 165 -4.06 2.83 11.28
N ASN A 166 -3.27 3.89 11.51
CA ASN A 166 -2.78 4.23 12.84
C ASN A 166 -3.98 4.69 13.70
N PHE A 167 -4.77 3.71 14.15
CA PHE A 167 -5.86 3.95 15.10
C PHE A 167 -5.34 3.70 16.51
N GLU A 168 -5.51 4.70 17.35
CA GLU A 168 -5.38 4.56 18.79
C GLU A 168 -6.74 4.10 19.34
N PHE A 169 -6.74 3.05 20.12
CA PHE A 169 -7.93 2.52 20.78
C PHE A 169 -7.88 2.90 22.26
N GLU A 170 -8.94 3.52 22.77
CA GLU A 170 -9.01 4.00 24.16
C GLU A 170 -8.69 2.90 25.19
N ASN A 171 -9.01 1.65 24.89
CA ASN A 171 -8.83 0.50 25.79
C ASN A 171 -7.81 -0.54 25.26
N GLY A 172 -6.94 -0.14 24.31
CA GLY A 172 -6.05 -1.07 23.63
C GLY A 172 -6.75 -1.92 22.55
N LEU A 173 -6.00 -2.81 21.89
CA LEU A 173 -6.55 -3.69 20.87
C LEU A 173 -7.40 -4.81 21.49
N PRO A 174 -8.65 -4.98 21.05
CA PRO A 174 -9.49 -6.07 21.52
C PRO A 174 -8.88 -7.45 21.21
N ARG A 175 -9.11 -8.41 22.10
CA ARG A 175 -8.75 -9.82 21.84
C ARG A 175 -9.82 -10.46 20.98
N VAL A 176 -9.59 -10.55 19.69
CA VAL A 176 -10.58 -11.08 18.73
C VAL A 176 -10.72 -12.62 18.76
N GLY A 177 -9.73 -13.32 19.33
CA GLY A 177 -9.74 -14.78 19.41
C GLY A 177 -9.54 -15.45 18.03
N ILE A 178 -9.75 -16.77 17.99
CA ILE A 178 -9.57 -17.57 16.78
C ILE A 178 -10.77 -17.35 15.84
N PRO A 179 -10.54 -17.07 14.54
CA PRO A 179 -11.61 -17.00 13.56
C PRO A 179 -12.42 -18.30 13.47
N PRO A 180 -13.75 -18.25 13.26
CA PRO A 180 -14.53 -19.44 12.99
C PRO A 180 -14.07 -20.10 11.69
N THR A 181 -14.17 -21.42 11.62
CA THR A 181 -13.79 -22.22 10.45
C THR A 181 -14.99 -22.66 9.62
N GLU A 182 -16.18 -22.65 10.22
CA GLU A 182 -17.42 -23.08 9.58
C GLU A 182 -18.36 -21.90 9.35
N LEU A 183 -19.05 -21.92 8.21
CA LEU A 183 -20.10 -20.94 7.89
C LEU A 183 -21.33 -21.22 8.76
N SER A 184 -21.82 -20.20 9.45
CA SER A 184 -23.02 -20.26 10.29
C SER A 184 -24.28 -19.78 9.56
N VAL A 185 -24.13 -19.24 8.35
CA VAL A 185 -25.21 -18.74 7.49
C VAL A 185 -25.54 -19.81 6.46
N ALA A 186 -26.82 -20.06 6.24
CA ALA A 186 -27.29 -21.06 5.29
C ALA A 186 -26.88 -20.71 3.85
N ALA A 187 -26.58 -21.72 3.04
CA ALA A 187 -26.12 -21.54 1.66
C ALA A 187 -27.10 -20.72 0.81
N GLU A 188 -28.39 -20.98 0.98
CA GLU A 188 -29.48 -20.29 0.27
C GLU A 188 -29.52 -18.79 0.58
N VAL A 189 -29.25 -18.40 1.83
CA VAL A 189 -29.16 -17.00 2.26
C VAL A 189 -27.95 -16.34 1.63
N LEU A 190 -26.79 -17.03 1.64
CA LEU A 190 -25.56 -16.53 1.02
C LEU A 190 -25.71 -16.36 -0.50
N GLU A 191 -26.36 -17.31 -1.19
CA GLU A 191 -26.64 -17.20 -2.62
C GLU A 191 -27.56 -16.03 -2.96
N GLN A 192 -28.56 -15.75 -2.13
CA GLN A 192 -29.44 -14.59 -2.32
C GLN A 192 -28.67 -13.29 -2.06
N ALA A 193 -27.92 -13.20 -0.96
CA ALA A 193 -27.13 -12.03 -0.62
C ALA A 193 -26.06 -11.73 -1.69
N ALA A 194 -25.44 -12.77 -2.25
CA ALA A 194 -24.42 -12.66 -3.31
C ALA A 194 -24.92 -11.92 -4.56
N LYS A 195 -26.20 -11.96 -4.85
CA LYS A 195 -26.81 -11.20 -5.97
C LYS A 195 -26.77 -9.68 -5.78
N SER A 196 -26.49 -9.23 -4.58
CA SER A 196 -26.39 -7.81 -4.20
C SER A 196 -24.93 -7.38 -3.97
N VAL A 197 -23.96 -8.28 -4.20
CA VAL A 197 -22.55 -8.01 -3.98
C VAL A 197 -21.84 -7.83 -5.33
N LEU A 198 -21.12 -6.73 -5.45
CA LEU A 198 -20.43 -6.32 -6.67
C LEU A 198 -18.93 -6.32 -6.45
N ARG A 199 -18.17 -6.82 -7.41
CA ARG A 199 -16.76 -6.50 -7.52
C ARG A 199 -16.61 -5.04 -7.95
N VAL A 200 -15.73 -4.31 -7.30
CA VAL A 200 -15.36 -2.94 -7.64
C VAL A 200 -13.94 -2.93 -8.18
N SER A 201 -13.73 -2.32 -9.34
CA SER A 201 -12.41 -2.06 -9.90
C SER A 201 -12.28 -0.57 -10.18
N ALA A 202 -11.39 0.09 -9.48
CA ALA A 202 -11.20 1.54 -9.54
C ALA A 202 -9.82 1.87 -10.09
N LEU A 203 -9.76 2.53 -11.25
CA LEU A 203 -8.51 2.94 -11.87
C LEU A 203 -8.07 4.28 -11.29
N SER A 204 -7.00 4.30 -10.51
CA SER A 204 -6.38 5.49 -9.95
C SER A 204 -4.88 5.49 -10.22
N CYS A 205 -4.35 6.60 -10.75
CA CYS A 205 -2.91 6.75 -11.02
C CYS A 205 -2.30 5.57 -11.81
N GLY A 206 -3.01 5.11 -12.87
CA GLY A 206 -2.56 4.00 -13.72
C GLY A 206 -2.60 2.61 -13.07
N ARG A 207 -3.26 2.47 -11.91
CA ARG A 207 -3.43 1.20 -11.17
C ARG A 207 -4.88 0.91 -10.91
N THR A 208 -5.21 -0.36 -10.91
CA THR A 208 -6.51 -0.83 -10.48
C THR A 208 -6.47 -1.15 -8.98
N ASN A 209 -7.35 -0.50 -8.22
CA ASN A 209 -7.67 -0.89 -6.86
C ASN A 209 -8.91 -1.76 -6.93
N ASP A 210 -8.80 -2.98 -6.43
CA ASP A 210 -9.91 -3.91 -6.36
C ASP A 210 -10.54 -3.89 -4.97
N GLY A 211 -11.86 -4.03 -4.92
CA GLY A 211 -12.66 -4.06 -3.71
C GLY A 211 -14.01 -4.69 -3.97
N THR A 212 -14.85 -4.59 -2.97
CA THR A 212 -16.22 -5.11 -2.99
C THR A 212 -17.21 -3.98 -2.68
N ALA A 213 -18.42 -4.07 -3.17
CA ALA A 213 -19.53 -3.19 -2.81
C ALA A 213 -20.80 -4.01 -2.57
N VAL A 214 -21.72 -3.49 -1.78
CA VAL A 214 -23.02 -4.08 -1.50
C VAL A 214 -24.14 -3.11 -1.84
N VAL A 215 -25.19 -3.59 -2.51
CA VAL A 215 -26.37 -2.79 -2.86
C VAL A 215 -27.21 -2.56 -1.62
N ILE A 216 -27.38 -1.29 -1.25
CA ILE A 216 -28.12 -0.85 -0.05
C ILE A 216 -29.40 -0.05 -0.39
N SER A 217 -29.55 0.34 -1.66
CA SER A 217 -30.72 1.02 -2.20
C SER A 217 -30.77 0.79 -3.72
N PRO A 218 -31.93 0.88 -4.38
CA PRO A 218 -32.03 0.72 -5.83
C PRO A 218 -31.02 1.64 -6.56
N GLY A 219 -30.10 1.04 -7.35
CA GLY A 219 -29.07 1.75 -8.09
C GLY A 219 -27.96 2.37 -7.25
N LEU A 220 -27.88 2.08 -5.93
CA LEU A 220 -26.81 2.56 -5.04
C LEU A 220 -26.15 1.41 -4.31
N ALA A 221 -24.82 1.33 -4.42
CA ALA A 221 -24.00 0.38 -3.70
C ALA A 221 -23.04 1.11 -2.75
N LEU A 222 -22.79 0.51 -1.58
CA LEU A 222 -21.86 0.98 -0.56
C LEU A 222 -20.54 0.24 -0.71
N THR A 223 -19.43 0.98 -0.67
CA THR A 223 -18.05 0.46 -0.61
C THR A 223 -17.21 1.33 0.31
N ASN A 224 -15.92 1.02 0.46
CA ASN A 224 -15.01 1.91 1.16
C ASN A 224 -14.53 3.06 0.29
N ALA A 225 -14.27 4.21 0.94
CA ALA A 225 -13.73 5.38 0.26
C ALA A 225 -12.33 5.10 -0.31
N HIS A 226 -11.46 4.36 0.42
CA HIS A 226 -10.12 4.04 -0.04
C HIS A 226 -10.10 3.18 -1.32
N VAL A 227 -11.15 2.40 -1.60
CA VAL A 227 -11.25 1.61 -2.83
C VAL A 227 -11.37 2.52 -4.05
N VAL A 228 -12.14 3.60 -3.96
CA VAL A 228 -12.44 4.53 -5.06
C VAL A 228 -11.69 5.85 -4.99
N ALA A 229 -10.83 6.03 -3.98
CA ALA A 229 -10.08 7.27 -3.77
C ALA A 229 -9.18 7.62 -4.96
N GLY A 230 -9.35 8.83 -5.51
CA GLY A 230 -8.56 9.31 -6.64
C GLY A 230 -8.80 8.56 -7.96
N ALA A 231 -9.84 7.74 -8.04
CA ALA A 231 -10.14 7.00 -9.26
C ALA A 231 -10.61 7.92 -10.39
N THR A 232 -10.04 7.72 -11.56
CA THR A 232 -10.47 8.36 -12.82
C THR A 232 -11.57 7.56 -13.52
N LYS A 233 -11.65 6.25 -13.21
CA LYS A 233 -12.66 5.33 -13.72
C LYS A 233 -13.01 4.33 -12.63
N VAL A 234 -14.30 4.10 -12.42
CA VAL A 234 -14.82 3.06 -11.51
C VAL A 234 -15.73 2.14 -12.34
N GLU A 235 -15.49 0.85 -12.20
CA GLU A 235 -16.29 -0.20 -12.82
C GLU A 235 -16.77 -1.17 -11.74
N VAL A 236 -17.96 -1.69 -11.93
CA VAL A 236 -18.55 -2.72 -11.07
C VAL A 236 -19.00 -3.92 -11.91
N ALA A 237 -18.91 -5.10 -11.34
CA ALA A 237 -19.36 -6.33 -11.99
C ALA A 237 -20.01 -7.28 -10.99
N LEU A 238 -21.09 -7.94 -11.41
CA LEU A 238 -21.58 -9.15 -10.78
C LEU A 238 -20.70 -10.35 -11.14
N PRO A 239 -20.71 -11.43 -10.32
CA PRO A 239 -19.99 -12.65 -10.65
C PRO A 239 -20.40 -13.18 -12.03
N GLY A 240 -19.42 -13.34 -12.93
CA GLY A 240 -19.64 -13.86 -14.29
C GLY A 240 -20.16 -12.83 -15.31
N GLU A 241 -20.37 -11.58 -14.92
CA GLU A 241 -20.80 -10.51 -15.81
C GLU A 241 -19.65 -9.61 -16.25
N ASN A 242 -19.86 -8.90 -17.37
CA ASN A 242 -18.91 -7.89 -17.82
C ASN A 242 -18.95 -6.65 -16.91
N PRO A 243 -17.81 -6.01 -16.66
CA PRO A 243 -17.77 -4.78 -15.89
C PRO A 243 -18.60 -3.67 -16.55
N ALA A 244 -19.41 -2.97 -15.74
CA ALA A 244 -20.16 -1.80 -16.13
C ALA A 244 -19.60 -0.56 -15.43
N ALA A 245 -19.65 0.60 -16.11
CA ALA A 245 -19.21 1.86 -15.51
C ALA A 245 -20.10 2.24 -14.32
N ALA A 246 -19.47 2.80 -13.29
CA ALA A 246 -20.15 3.26 -12.10
C ALA A 246 -19.66 4.66 -11.71
N LEU A 247 -20.52 5.42 -11.03
CA LEU A 247 -20.23 6.80 -10.63
C LEU A 247 -20.20 6.92 -9.10
N VAL A 248 -19.13 7.45 -8.55
CA VAL A 248 -19.06 7.81 -7.13
C VAL A 248 -19.98 9.02 -6.89
N THR A 249 -20.99 8.86 -6.07
CA THR A 249 -22.00 9.89 -5.79
C THR A 249 -21.88 10.51 -4.41
N ALA A 250 -21.27 9.79 -3.47
CA ALA A 250 -20.92 10.30 -2.15
C ALA A 250 -19.58 9.68 -1.71
N PHE A 251 -18.80 10.47 -0.96
CA PHE A 251 -17.48 10.10 -0.51
C PHE A 251 -17.21 10.68 0.88
N ASP A 252 -17.03 9.81 1.86
CA ASP A 252 -16.77 10.18 3.26
C ASP A 252 -15.38 9.66 3.66
N PRO A 253 -14.35 10.51 3.60
CA PRO A 253 -12.99 10.12 3.97
C PRO A 253 -12.83 9.91 5.48
N GLU A 254 -13.71 10.52 6.30
CA GLU A 254 -13.64 10.38 7.76
C GLU A 254 -14.15 9.03 8.22
N ARG A 255 -15.17 8.46 7.57
CA ARG A 255 -15.71 7.12 7.88
C ARG A 255 -15.15 6.03 6.99
N ASP A 256 -14.39 6.40 5.97
CA ASP A 256 -13.91 5.50 4.92
C ASP A 256 -15.05 4.79 4.17
N LEU A 257 -16.08 5.53 3.80
CA LEU A 257 -17.24 5.04 3.07
C LEU A 257 -17.45 5.82 1.77
N ALA A 258 -17.93 5.13 0.73
CA ALA A 258 -18.35 5.75 -0.52
C ALA A 258 -19.62 5.10 -1.07
N LEU A 259 -20.45 5.90 -1.71
CA LEU A 259 -21.63 5.42 -2.47
C LEU A 259 -21.33 5.46 -3.96
N ILE A 260 -21.57 4.35 -4.62
CA ILE A 260 -21.44 4.21 -6.07
C ILE A 260 -22.84 4.04 -6.65
N ARG A 261 -23.14 4.83 -7.69
CA ARG A 261 -24.33 4.66 -8.50
C ARG A 261 -24.06 3.63 -9.57
N THR A 262 -24.96 2.65 -9.70
CA THR A 262 -24.95 1.63 -10.75
C THR A 262 -26.22 1.74 -11.57
N GLU A 263 -26.20 1.31 -12.83
CA GLU A 263 -27.40 1.26 -13.67
C GLU A 263 -28.25 0.00 -13.40
N SER A 264 -27.81 -0.89 -12.52
CA SER A 264 -28.44 -2.17 -12.24
C SER A 264 -29.55 -2.04 -11.20
N THR A 265 -30.69 -2.72 -11.44
CA THR A 265 -31.77 -2.97 -10.47
C THR A 265 -31.51 -4.27 -9.71
N LEU A 266 -30.49 -4.28 -8.85
CA LEU A 266 -30.14 -5.44 -8.04
C LEU A 266 -30.96 -5.50 -6.75
N PRO A 267 -31.11 -6.68 -6.14
CA PRO A 267 -31.77 -6.80 -4.84
C PRO A 267 -31.07 -5.90 -3.80
N VAL A 268 -31.86 -5.35 -2.90
CA VAL A 268 -31.38 -4.51 -1.80
C VAL A 268 -31.32 -5.35 -0.54
N LEU A 269 -30.18 -5.34 0.16
CA LEU A 269 -30.07 -6.00 1.47
C LEU A 269 -30.47 -5.03 2.59
N ALA A 270 -31.17 -5.56 3.57
CA ALA A 270 -31.51 -4.81 4.79
C ALA A 270 -30.24 -4.54 5.62
N LEU A 271 -30.26 -3.44 6.39
CA LEU A 271 -29.17 -3.08 7.29
C LEU A 271 -29.61 -3.36 8.73
N GLU A 272 -28.76 -4.03 9.51
CA GLU A 272 -29.03 -4.34 10.91
C GLU A 272 -27.80 -4.09 11.78
N ALA A 273 -28.02 -3.82 13.06
CA ALA A 273 -26.92 -3.58 14.00
C ALA A 273 -26.35 -4.91 14.49
N PRO A 274 -25.02 -5.12 14.45
CA PRO A 274 -24.42 -6.36 14.94
C PRO A 274 -24.48 -6.47 16.45
N LEU A 275 -24.46 -7.72 16.94
CA LEU A 275 -24.40 -8.05 18.36
C LEU A 275 -23.04 -8.69 18.71
N PRO A 276 -22.54 -8.49 19.95
CA PRO A 276 -21.32 -9.17 20.41
C PRO A 276 -21.47 -10.70 20.36
N GLY A 277 -20.48 -11.37 19.82
CA GLY A 277 -20.47 -12.84 19.66
C GLY A 277 -21.28 -13.37 18.47
N GLN A 278 -22.01 -12.52 17.75
CA GLN A 278 -22.82 -12.91 16.59
C GLN A 278 -21.94 -13.53 15.51
N LEU A 279 -22.37 -14.71 15.02
CA LEU A 279 -21.77 -15.38 13.89
C LEU A 279 -22.44 -14.88 12.61
N ALA A 280 -21.64 -14.65 11.57
CA ALA A 280 -22.06 -14.12 10.31
C ALA A 280 -21.13 -14.62 9.17
N ALA A 281 -21.33 -14.14 7.96
CA ALA A 281 -20.46 -14.41 6.83
C ALA A 281 -20.06 -13.12 6.12
N VAL A 282 -18.82 -13.04 5.64
CA VAL A 282 -18.36 -12.02 4.69
C VAL A 282 -18.53 -12.57 3.29
N ILE A 283 -19.08 -11.75 2.39
CA ILE A 283 -19.20 -12.07 0.96
C ILE A 283 -18.36 -11.04 0.18
N GLY A 284 -17.23 -11.45 -0.39
CA GLY A 284 -16.30 -10.50 -0.99
C GLY A 284 -15.56 -11.03 -2.21
N HIS A 285 -14.74 -10.16 -2.79
CA HIS A 285 -13.91 -10.43 -3.95
C HIS A 285 -12.43 -10.32 -3.59
N PRO A 286 -11.84 -11.31 -2.89
CA PRO A 286 -10.43 -11.27 -2.49
C PRO A 286 -9.54 -11.07 -3.72
N ASP A 287 -8.61 -10.11 -3.62
CA ASP A 287 -7.65 -9.72 -4.67
C ASP A 287 -8.30 -9.39 -6.02
N GLY A 288 -9.58 -8.93 -6.04
CA GLY A 288 -10.37 -8.71 -7.24
C GLY A 288 -10.77 -9.99 -7.98
N GLY A 289 -10.60 -11.14 -7.33
CA GLY A 289 -10.89 -12.47 -7.85
C GLY A 289 -12.37 -12.87 -7.79
N PRO A 290 -12.64 -14.18 -7.92
CA PRO A 290 -14.00 -14.72 -7.80
C PRO A 290 -14.63 -14.41 -6.45
N LEU A 291 -15.97 -14.35 -6.43
CA LEU A 291 -16.73 -14.20 -5.18
C LEU A 291 -16.38 -15.33 -4.20
N ARG A 292 -16.14 -14.98 -2.96
CA ARG A 292 -15.84 -15.90 -1.86
C ARG A 292 -16.68 -15.55 -0.64
N THR A 293 -17.11 -16.56 0.09
CA THR A 293 -17.68 -16.41 1.42
C THR A 293 -16.65 -16.83 2.48
N ALA A 294 -16.59 -16.09 3.59
CA ALA A 294 -15.74 -16.40 4.72
C ALA A 294 -16.52 -16.27 6.03
N PRO A 295 -16.38 -17.21 6.98
CA PRO A 295 -17.02 -17.10 8.28
C PRO A 295 -16.39 -15.97 9.10
N ILE A 296 -17.23 -15.28 9.87
CA ILE A 296 -16.83 -14.16 10.72
C ILE A 296 -17.59 -14.22 12.04
N ARG A 297 -16.97 -13.79 13.13
CA ARG A 297 -17.59 -13.56 14.42
C ARG A 297 -17.39 -12.12 14.86
N MET A 298 -18.49 -11.43 15.10
CA MET A 298 -18.48 -10.08 15.67
C MET A 298 -18.01 -10.16 17.13
N VAL A 299 -17.04 -9.34 17.52
CA VAL A 299 -16.47 -9.42 18.87
C VAL A 299 -16.98 -8.28 19.72
N GLU A 300 -16.55 -7.07 19.45
CA GLU A 300 -16.99 -5.90 20.20
C GLU A 300 -16.92 -4.62 19.38
N ARG A 301 -17.70 -3.62 19.81
CA ARG A 301 -17.68 -2.29 19.22
C ARG A 301 -16.76 -1.39 20.01
N VAL A 302 -15.82 -0.74 19.33
CA VAL A 302 -14.85 0.17 19.91
C VAL A 302 -14.85 1.53 19.23
N THR A 303 -14.33 2.53 19.92
CA THR A 303 -14.01 3.82 19.32
C THR A 303 -12.56 3.79 18.87
N ALA A 304 -12.36 3.93 17.56
CA ALA A 304 -11.05 4.02 16.92
C ALA A 304 -10.74 5.49 16.63
N ASN A 305 -9.75 6.05 17.28
CA ASN A 305 -9.26 7.40 17.05
C ASN A 305 -8.08 7.34 16.10
N GLY A 306 -8.10 8.12 15.05
CA GLY A 306 -7.06 8.12 14.03
C GLY A 306 -7.17 9.33 13.12
N ARG A 307 -6.73 9.17 11.89
CA ARG A 307 -6.87 10.21 10.87
C ARG A 307 -7.80 9.77 9.76
N ASP A 308 -8.31 10.75 9.02
CA ASP A 308 -9.09 10.49 7.83
C ASP A 308 -8.25 9.83 6.73
N LEU A 309 -8.88 9.43 5.64
CA LEU A 309 -8.21 8.75 4.51
C LEU A 309 -7.03 9.56 3.91
N TYR A 310 -7.05 10.88 4.03
CA TYR A 310 -6.05 11.79 3.48
C TYR A 310 -5.04 12.31 4.50
N ASP A 311 -5.07 11.80 5.72
CA ASP A 311 -4.22 12.25 6.84
C ASP A 311 -4.35 13.76 7.13
N SER A 312 -5.55 14.31 6.86
CA SER A 312 -5.81 15.75 6.97
C SER A 312 -6.51 16.14 8.25
N VAL A 313 -7.42 15.32 8.77
CA VAL A 313 -8.24 15.59 9.94
C VAL A 313 -8.20 14.43 10.91
N ASN A 314 -8.15 14.72 12.21
CA ASN A 314 -8.35 13.71 13.25
C ASN A 314 -9.81 13.24 13.22
N THR A 315 -10.02 11.95 13.23
CA THR A 315 -11.34 11.34 13.19
C THR A 315 -11.52 10.31 14.29
N SER A 316 -12.75 10.17 14.74
CA SER A 316 -13.17 9.17 15.72
C SER A 316 -14.29 8.33 15.11
N ARG A 317 -14.06 7.02 14.97
CA ARG A 317 -14.97 6.09 14.31
C ARG A 317 -15.44 5.04 15.30
N LYS A 318 -16.73 4.72 15.24
CA LYS A 318 -17.25 3.53 15.94
C LYS A 318 -17.15 2.35 15.01
N VAL A 319 -16.27 1.40 15.34
CA VAL A 319 -15.98 0.23 14.51
C VAL A 319 -16.23 -1.05 15.30
N TRP A 320 -16.53 -2.13 14.59
CA TRP A 320 -16.62 -3.46 15.16
C TRP A 320 -15.33 -4.23 14.88
N PHE A 321 -14.74 -4.78 15.94
CA PHE A 321 -13.73 -5.82 15.81
C PHE A 321 -14.41 -7.15 15.58
N ALA A 322 -13.85 -7.93 14.64
CA ALA A 322 -14.36 -9.23 14.30
C ALA A 322 -13.23 -10.22 14.02
N ALA A 323 -13.45 -11.48 14.32
CA ALA A 323 -12.54 -12.58 14.04
C ALA A 323 -12.92 -13.21 12.69
N ALA A 324 -12.06 -13.07 11.67
CA ALA A 324 -12.24 -13.62 10.34
C ALA A 324 -10.89 -13.83 9.63
N GLN A 325 -10.89 -14.64 8.57
CA GLN A 325 -9.77 -14.77 7.63
C GLN A 325 -10.11 -14.01 6.36
N LEU A 326 -9.60 -12.80 6.23
CA LEU A 326 -9.87 -11.86 5.14
C LEU A 326 -8.60 -11.56 4.35
N SER A 327 -8.77 -11.08 3.13
CA SER A 327 -7.71 -10.72 2.19
C SER A 327 -7.91 -9.31 1.64
N THR A 328 -6.90 -8.77 0.96
CA THR A 328 -7.07 -7.59 0.11
C THR A 328 -8.19 -7.84 -0.89
N GLY A 329 -8.98 -6.80 -1.23
CA GLY A 329 -10.19 -6.96 -2.08
C GLY A 329 -11.48 -7.26 -1.31
N ASP A 330 -11.40 -7.77 -0.07
CA ASP A 330 -12.58 -7.84 0.81
C ASP A 330 -12.98 -6.47 1.38
N SER A 331 -12.23 -5.41 1.12
CA SER A 331 -12.61 -4.02 1.45
C SER A 331 -13.95 -3.66 0.81
N GLY A 332 -14.93 -3.20 1.61
CA GLY A 332 -16.31 -2.93 1.19
C GLY A 332 -17.21 -4.16 1.15
N ALA A 333 -16.69 -5.35 1.41
CA ALA A 333 -17.49 -6.59 1.47
C ALA A 333 -18.50 -6.54 2.63
N PRO A 334 -19.78 -6.90 2.39
CA PRO A 334 -20.77 -6.98 3.45
C PRO A 334 -20.47 -8.13 4.41
N VAL A 335 -20.75 -7.88 5.68
CA VAL A 335 -20.91 -8.88 6.72
C VAL A 335 -22.40 -9.19 6.82
N VAL A 336 -22.80 -10.41 6.49
CA VAL A 336 -24.22 -10.82 6.36
C VAL A 336 -24.56 -11.81 7.45
N ASP A 337 -25.67 -11.61 8.13
CA ASP A 337 -26.19 -12.49 9.18
C ASP A 337 -27.02 -13.65 8.63
N GLN A 338 -27.65 -14.42 9.55
CA GLN A 338 -28.46 -15.58 9.19
C GLN A 338 -29.76 -15.25 8.45
N ASP A 339 -30.22 -14.01 8.54
CA ASP A 339 -31.45 -13.52 7.88
C ASP A 339 -31.14 -12.83 6.54
N GLY A 340 -29.85 -12.70 6.19
CA GLY A 340 -29.42 -12.02 4.96
C GLY A 340 -29.26 -10.50 5.12
N SER A 341 -29.34 -9.98 6.35
CA SER A 341 -29.14 -8.55 6.64
C SER A 341 -27.67 -8.19 6.74
N VAL A 342 -27.30 -7.00 6.31
CA VAL A 342 -25.93 -6.48 6.37
C VAL A 342 -25.68 -5.85 7.74
N LEU A 343 -24.75 -6.42 8.49
CA LEU A 343 -24.32 -5.95 9.80
C LEU A 343 -23.25 -4.83 9.72
N GLY A 344 -22.58 -4.75 8.59
CA GLY A 344 -21.52 -3.78 8.33
C GLY A 344 -20.73 -4.14 7.08
N VAL A 345 -19.69 -3.34 6.78
CA VAL A 345 -18.77 -3.61 5.68
C VAL A 345 -17.34 -3.71 6.21
N VAL A 346 -16.57 -4.60 5.61
CA VAL A 346 -15.14 -4.75 5.92
C VAL A 346 -14.40 -3.52 5.45
N PHE A 347 -13.57 -2.90 6.30
CA PHE A 347 -12.79 -1.71 5.89
C PHE A 347 -11.29 -1.84 6.18
N ALA A 348 -10.89 -2.69 7.13
CA ALA A 348 -9.49 -2.91 7.47
C ALA A 348 -9.26 -4.33 7.96
N ILE A 349 -8.10 -4.87 7.67
CA ILE A 349 -7.65 -6.19 8.08
C ILE A 349 -6.47 -6.00 9.00
N GLY A 350 -6.63 -6.36 10.29
CA GLY A 350 -5.54 -6.39 11.25
C GLY A 350 -4.73 -7.68 11.14
N LYS A 351 -3.41 -7.61 11.13
CA LYS A 351 -2.59 -8.82 11.38
C LYS A 351 -2.81 -9.23 12.84
N GLN A 352 -3.20 -10.47 13.04
CA GLN A 352 -3.15 -11.10 14.35
C GLN A 352 -1.67 -11.10 14.78
N GLY A 353 -1.32 -10.30 15.77
CA GLY A 353 0.01 -10.33 16.36
C GLY A 353 0.27 -11.80 16.77
N SER A 354 1.40 -12.34 16.34
CA SER A 354 1.95 -13.55 16.90
C SER A 354 2.19 -13.30 18.39
N SER A 355 1.18 -13.52 19.21
CA SER A 355 1.37 -13.66 20.64
C SER A 355 2.14 -14.95 20.84
N GLU A 356 3.48 -14.83 20.88
CA GLU A 356 4.31 -15.75 21.64
C GLU A 356 3.92 -15.65 23.12
N GLU A 357 2.80 -16.24 23.50
CA GLU A 357 2.46 -16.54 24.89
C GLU A 357 1.67 -17.85 24.91
N GLY A 358 2.35 -18.91 24.56
CA GLY A 358 1.95 -20.29 24.70
C GLY A 358 3.09 -21.14 25.27
N LYS A 359 3.91 -20.55 26.17
CA LYS A 359 4.86 -21.30 27.01
C LYS A 359 4.86 -20.69 28.41
N ALA A 360 3.95 -21.12 29.21
CA ALA A 360 4.11 -21.11 30.68
C ALA A 360 3.23 -22.15 31.29
N ALA A 361 3.91 -23.10 31.95
CA ALA A 361 3.51 -24.16 32.88
C ALA A 361 2.76 -25.35 32.31
#